data_1a4f3c8e940f7bc2e2d617ec5cdbf5c5
#
_entry.id   1a4f3c8e940f7bc2e2d617ec5cdbf5c5
#
_cell.length_a   1.000
_cell.length_b   1.000
_cell.length_c   1.000
_cell.angle_alpha   90.00
_cell.angle_beta   90.00
_cell.angle_gamma   90.00
#
_symmetry.space_group_name_H-M   'P 1'
#
loop_
_entity.id
_entity.type
_entity.pdbx_description
1 polymer ?
#
loop_
_entity_poly.entity_id
_entity_poly.type
_entity_poly.pdbx_seq_one_letter_code
_entity_poly.pdbx_strand_id
1 'polypeptide(L)'
;AVAAKLAHPERTVIAHIGDGGFLMTGQEMATAKQYNAPIVAIVYNNQGYNSIRMHQEAQFPGRQHGVALENPDFALMGESYGALGLKVTRDEEFLPAFKKALAANRSALIEVQTDYEYVTPNARLSELAGKKLAGD
;
A
#
# COMPACT_ATOMS: atom_id res chain seq x y z
N ALA A 1 -1.73 1.42 12.70
CA ALA A 1 -3.11 1.88 12.44
C ALA A 1 -4.07 1.32 13.49
N VAL A 2 -4.11 -0.01 13.73
CA VAL A 2 -5.06 -0.63 14.69
C VAL A 2 -4.93 -0.03 16.10
N ALA A 3 -3.71 0.08 16.64
CA ALA A 3 -3.48 0.69 17.95
C ALA A 3 -3.98 2.14 18.02
N ALA A 4 -3.80 2.92 16.95
CA ALA A 4 -4.32 4.29 16.89
C ALA A 4 -5.87 4.32 16.94
N LYS A 5 -6.53 3.36 16.26
CA LYS A 5 -7.99 3.25 16.29
C LYS A 5 -8.51 2.83 17.66
N LEU A 6 -7.79 1.95 18.35
CA LEU A 6 -8.13 1.56 19.73
C LEU A 6 -7.97 2.71 20.72
N ALA A 7 -6.92 3.52 20.57
CA ALA A 7 -6.66 4.69 21.41
C ALA A 7 -7.63 5.85 21.12
N HIS A 8 -8.12 5.96 19.89
CA HIS A 8 -9.02 7.04 19.43
C HIS A 8 -10.18 6.47 18.61
N PRO A 9 -11.14 5.79 19.26
CA PRO A 9 -12.22 5.09 18.56
C PRO A 9 -13.14 6.03 17.76
N GLU A 10 -13.21 7.30 18.12
CA GLU A 10 -14.00 8.32 17.42
C GLU A 10 -13.35 8.81 16.11
N ARG A 11 -12.03 8.57 15.94
CA ARG A 11 -11.29 9.07 14.76
C ARG A 11 -11.34 8.10 13.60
N THR A 12 -11.38 8.65 12.39
CA THR A 12 -11.05 7.90 11.19
C THR A 12 -9.55 7.67 11.14
N VAL A 13 -9.15 6.40 11.03
CA VAL A 13 -7.74 6.01 10.91
C VAL A 13 -7.50 5.44 9.53
N ILE A 14 -6.56 6.05 8.81
CA ILE A 14 -6.16 5.65 7.47
C ILE A 14 -4.70 5.21 7.53
N ALA A 15 -4.39 4.05 6.95
CA ALA A 15 -3.04 3.55 6.78
C ALA A 15 -2.66 3.59 5.31
N HIS A 16 -1.56 4.29 4.99
CA HIS A 16 -0.94 4.28 3.67
C HIS A 16 0.24 3.31 3.69
N ILE A 17 0.21 2.29 2.85
CA ILE A 17 1.15 1.17 2.93
C ILE A 17 1.53 0.73 1.51
N GLY A 18 2.81 0.50 1.26
CA GLY A 18 3.25 -0.21 0.05
C GLY A 18 2.92 -1.71 0.14
N ASP A 19 2.81 -2.36 -1.00
CA ASP A 19 2.48 -3.79 -1.12
C ASP A 19 3.42 -4.69 -0.31
N GLY A 20 4.73 -4.54 -0.44
CA GLY A 20 5.69 -5.28 0.35
C GLY A 20 5.58 -5.02 1.86
N GLY A 21 5.26 -3.78 2.25
CA GLY A 21 5.01 -3.42 3.66
C GLY A 21 3.73 -4.07 4.19
N PHE A 22 2.68 -4.11 3.39
CA PHE A 22 1.43 -4.77 3.78
C PHE A 22 1.60 -6.28 3.94
N LEU A 23 2.38 -6.94 3.07
CA LEU A 23 2.66 -8.38 3.19
C LEU A 23 3.38 -8.76 4.49
N MET A 24 4.07 -7.83 5.14
CA MET A 24 4.73 -8.09 6.42
C MET A 24 3.76 -8.11 7.62
N THR A 25 2.70 -7.30 7.59
CA THR A 25 1.81 -7.09 8.75
C THR A 25 0.33 -6.99 8.39
N GLY A 26 -0.06 -7.37 7.19
CA GLY A 26 -1.45 -7.29 6.72
C GLY A 26 -2.43 -8.14 7.53
N GLN A 27 -1.94 -9.20 8.20
CA GLN A 27 -2.73 -10.03 9.11
C GLN A 27 -3.34 -9.24 10.29
N GLU A 28 -2.82 -8.05 10.60
CA GLU A 28 -3.41 -7.16 11.62
C GLU A 28 -4.82 -6.66 11.27
N MET A 29 -5.27 -6.86 10.03
CA MET A 29 -6.68 -6.69 9.66
C MET A 29 -7.60 -7.64 10.45
N ALA A 30 -7.11 -8.84 10.82
CA ALA A 30 -7.84 -9.74 11.72
C ALA A 30 -7.95 -9.18 13.13
N THR A 31 -6.89 -8.57 13.65
CA THR A 31 -6.88 -7.86 14.93
C THR A 31 -7.88 -6.69 14.92
N ALA A 32 -7.89 -5.91 13.84
CA ALA A 32 -8.84 -4.81 13.67
C ALA A 32 -10.30 -5.31 13.74
N LYS A 33 -10.60 -6.44 13.11
CA LYS A 33 -11.93 -7.06 13.17
C LYS A 33 -12.26 -7.57 14.56
N GLN A 34 -11.34 -8.30 15.19
CA GLN A 34 -11.54 -8.92 16.51
C GLN A 34 -11.89 -7.88 17.58
N TYR A 35 -11.22 -6.72 17.55
CA TYR A 35 -11.39 -5.65 18.53
C TYR A 35 -12.37 -4.55 18.10
N ASN A 36 -13.13 -4.77 17.02
CA ASN A 36 -14.04 -3.76 16.45
C ASN A 36 -13.36 -2.38 16.29
N ALA A 37 -12.16 -2.39 15.75
CA ALA A 37 -11.32 -1.21 15.51
C ALA A 37 -11.19 -0.94 13.99
N PRO A 38 -12.26 -0.48 13.30
CA PRO A 38 -12.26 -0.35 11.86
C PRO A 38 -11.24 0.69 11.38
N ILE A 39 -10.44 0.32 10.38
CA ILE A 39 -9.46 1.17 9.72
C ILE A 39 -9.65 1.13 8.20
N VAL A 40 -9.17 2.15 7.52
CA VAL A 40 -9.04 2.16 6.06
C VAL A 40 -7.57 1.93 5.71
N ALA A 41 -7.25 0.77 5.12
CA ALA A 41 -5.93 0.49 4.59
C ALA A 41 -5.90 0.81 3.08
N ILE A 42 -4.94 1.62 2.65
CA ILE A 42 -4.69 1.92 1.23
C ILE A 42 -3.35 1.27 0.88
N VAL A 43 -3.41 0.24 0.05
CA VAL A 43 -2.23 -0.53 -0.38
C VAL A 43 -1.85 -0.10 -1.77
N TYR A 44 -0.67 0.52 -1.89
CA TYR A 44 -0.09 0.89 -3.19
C TYR A 44 0.63 -0.33 -3.76
N ASN A 45 0.02 -0.93 -4.78
CA ASN A 45 0.51 -2.15 -5.42
C ASN A 45 1.24 -1.80 -6.72
N ASN A 46 2.56 -1.79 -6.65
CA ASN A 46 3.43 -1.66 -7.82
C ASN A 46 4.23 -2.94 -8.12
N GLN A 47 3.91 -4.04 -7.45
CA GLN A 47 4.56 -5.35 -7.60
C GLN A 47 6.07 -5.32 -7.30
N GLY A 48 6.49 -4.53 -6.30
CA GLY A 48 7.90 -4.48 -5.97
C GLY A 48 8.29 -3.67 -4.73
N TYR A 49 9.46 -4.01 -4.22
CA TYR A 49 10.11 -3.24 -3.15
C TYR A 49 10.74 -1.97 -3.72
N ASN A 50 9.92 -0.98 -4.07
CA ASN A 50 10.35 0.20 -4.82
C ASN A 50 11.46 1.00 -4.15
N SER A 51 11.44 1.18 -2.83
CA SER A 51 12.51 1.89 -2.12
C SER A 51 13.86 1.19 -2.29
N ILE A 52 13.89 -0.14 -2.17
CA ILE A 52 15.10 -0.94 -2.35
C ILE A 52 15.55 -0.89 -3.81
N ARG A 53 14.61 -1.05 -4.74
CA ARG A 53 14.86 -0.99 -6.17
C ARG A 53 15.47 0.36 -6.59
N MET A 54 14.97 1.45 -6.04
CA MET A 54 15.48 2.80 -6.27
C MET A 54 16.96 2.92 -5.87
N HIS A 55 17.33 2.43 -4.69
CA HIS A 55 18.73 2.43 -4.24
C HIS A 55 19.62 1.51 -5.08
N GLN A 56 19.12 0.32 -5.46
CA GLN A 56 19.87 -0.56 -6.34
C GLN A 56 20.16 0.09 -7.70
N GLU A 57 19.16 0.73 -8.31
CA GLU A 57 19.34 1.38 -9.61
C GLU A 57 20.28 2.59 -9.54
N ALA A 58 20.20 3.36 -8.46
CA ALA A 58 21.11 4.50 -8.27
C ALA A 58 22.57 4.08 -8.08
N GLN A 59 22.81 3.04 -7.27
CA GLN A 59 24.18 2.60 -6.94
C GLN A 59 24.73 1.57 -7.93
N PHE A 60 23.88 0.73 -8.48
CA PHE A 60 24.24 -0.39 -9.37
C PHE A 60 23.27 -0.46 -10.55
N PRO A 61 23.35 0.48 -11.51
CA PRO A 61 22.40 0.56 -12.62
C PRO A 61 22.26 -0.75 -13.39
N GLY A 62 21.02 -1.16 -13.66
CA GLY A 62 20.69 -2.39 -14.37
C GLY A 62 20.95 -3.69 -13.61
N ARG A 63 21.29 -3.63 -12.32
CA ARG A 63 21.63 -4.79 -11.48
C ARG A 63 20.59 -5.02 -10.37
N GLN A 64 19.32 -4.79 -10.66
CA GLN A 64 18.23 -5.04 -9.72
C GLN A 64 18.12 -6.54 -9.42
N HIS A 65 17.94 -6.89 -8.14
CA HIS A 65 17.80 -8.28 -7.70
C HIS A 65 16.91 -8.38 -6.47
N GLY A 66 16.01 -9.38 -6.45
CA GLY A 66 15.17 -9.70 -5.30
C GLY A 66 14.14 -8.64 -4.93
N VAL A 67 13.76 -7.77 -5.88
CA VAL A 67 12.85 -6.63 -5.63
C VAL A 67 11.50 -6.74 -6.32
N ALA A 68 11.32 -7.67 -7.25
CA ALA A 68 10.03 -7.94 -7.88
C ALA A 68 9.16 -8.79 -6.95
N LEU A 69 7.86 -8.51 -6.93
CA LEU A 69 6.85 -9.25 -6.18
C LEU A 69 5.77 -9.78 -7.11
N GLU A 70 5.32 -11.02 -6.85
CA GLU A 70 4.07 -11.55 -7.36
C GLU A 70 3.03 -11.43 -6.24
N ASN A 71 2.24 -10.36 -6.28
CA ASN A 71 1.33 -10.04 -5.21
C ASN A 71 0.00 -10.80 -5.32
N PRO A 72 -0.63 -11.15 -4.17
CA PRO A 72 -2.02 -11.59 -4.16
C PRO A 72 -2.94 -10.43 -4.56
N ASP A 73 -4.21 -10.73 -4.85
CA ASP A 73 -5.26 -9.72 -4.92
C ASP A 73 -5.52 -9.18 -3.50
N PHE A 74 -5.06 -7.97 -3.22
CA PHE A 74 -5.18 -7.38 -1.88
C PHE A 74 -6.63 -7.04 -1.53
N ALA A 75 -7.48 -6.71 -2.51
CA ALA A 75 -8.90 -6.47 -2.25
C ALA A 75 -9.58 -7.75 -1.74
N LEU A 76 -9.37 -8.89 -2.41
CA LEU A 76 -9.86 -10.20 -1.96
C LEU A 76 -9.25 -10.61 -0.61
N MET A 77 -7.96 -10.32 -0.40
CA MET A 77 -7.31 -10.56 0.89
C MET A 77 -7.98 -9.76 2.01
N GLY A 78 -8.34 -8.49 1.76
CA GLY A 78 -9.12 -7.68 2.69
C GLY A 78 -10.48 -8.30 3.01
N GLU A 79 -11.17 -8.81 2.01
CA GLU A 79 -12.47 -9.49 2.16
C GLU A 79 -12.35 -10.75 3.03
N SER A 80 -11.27 -11.51 2.91
CA SER A 80 -11.02 -12.68 3.74
C SER A 80 -10.94 -12.36 5.23
N TYR A 81 -10.51 -11.15 5.58
CA TYR A 81 -10.53 -10.61 6.96
C TYR A 81 -11.86 -9.96 7.34
N GLY A 82 -12.87 -9.97 6.44
CA GLY A 82 -14.18 -9.35 6.63
C GLY A 82 -14.19 -7.84 6.45
N ALA A 83 -13.16 -7.26 5.85
CA ALA A 83 -13.13 -5.87 5.43
C ALA A 83 -13.92 -5.67 4.12
N LEU A 84 -14.13 -4.41 3.73
CA LEU A 84 -14.60 -4.05 2.40
C LEU A 84 -13.37 -4.01 1.47
N GLY A 85 -13.27 -4.97 0.54
CA GLY A 85 -12.23 -4.98 -0.49
C GLY A 85 -12.62 -4.07 -1.66
N LEU A 86 -11.71 -3.23 -2.10
CA LEU A 86 -11.87 -2.31 -3.24
C LEU A 86 -10.60 -2.32 -4.07
N LYS A 87 -10.75 -2.31 -5.39
CA LYS A 87 -9.63 -2.26 -6.34
C LYS A 87 -9.74 -1.00 -7.19
N VAL A 88 -8.63 -0.29 -7.33
CA VAL A 88 -8.48 0.93 -8.10
C VAL A 88 -7.38 0.71 -9.11
N THR A 89 -7.72 0.83 -10.39
CA THR A 89 -6.81 0.63 -11.51
C THR A 89 -6.62 1.89 -12.35
N ARG A 90 -7.49 2.91 -12.12
CA ARG A 90 -7.47 4.20 -12.80
C ARG A 90 -7.72 5.31 -11.80
N ASP A 91 -7.14 6.47 -12.02
CA ASP A 91 -7.17 7.61 -11.09
C ASP A 91 -8.59 8.04 -10.71
N GLU A 92 -9.52 8.05 -11.66
CA GLU A 92 -10.90 8.45 -11.43
C GLU A 92 -11.68 7.51 -10.50
N GLU A 93 -11.22 6.27 -10.33
CA GLU A 93 -11.85 5.27 -9.46
C GLU A 93 -11.49 5.49 -7.97
N PHE A 94 -10.38 6.20 -7.68
CA PHE A 94 -9.89 6.35 -6.31
C PHE A 94 -10.88 7.08 -5.40
N LEU A 95 -11.36 8.25 -5.82
CA LEU A 95 -12.23 9.05 -4.98
C LEU A 95 -13.58 8.37 -4.66
N PRO A 96 -14.27 7.72 -5.62
CA PRO A 96 -15.43 6.89 -5.34
C PRO A 96 -15.15 5.74 -4.37
N ALA A 97 -14.04 4.99 -4.57
CA ALA A 97 -13.64 3.89 -3.70
C ALA A 97 -13.34 4.40 -2.28
N PHE A 98 -12.63 5.49 -2.14
CA PHE A 98 -12.30 6.09 -0.85
C PHE A 98 -13.54 6.56 -0.09
N LYS A 99 -14.49 7.22 -0.76
CA LYS A 99 -15.78 7.60 -0.15
C LYS A 99 -16.56 6.38 0.33
N LYS A 100 -16.57 5.31 -0.48
CA LYS A 100 -17.23 4.04 -0.11
C LYS A 100 -16.55 3.40 1.11
N ALA A 101 -15.22 3.43 1.17
CA ALA A 101 -14.46 2.93 2.31
C ALA A 101 -14.75 3.72 3.61
N LEU A 102 -14.83 5.05 3.53
CA LEU A 102 -15.17 5.89 4.67
C LEU A 102 -16.60 5.69 5.18
N ALA A 103 -17.53 5.36 4.28
CA ALA A 103 -18.94 5.10 4.63
C ALA A 103 -19.17 3.66 5.14
N ALA A 104 -18.18 2.77 5.03
CA ALA A 104 -18.29 1.40 5.50
C ALA A 104 -18.25 1.34 7.04
N ASN A 105 -19.22 0.65 7.64
CA ASN A 105 -19.23 0.42 9.09
C ASN A 105 -18.29 -0.72 9.52
N ARG A 106 -17.21 -0.92 8.79
CA ARG A 106 -16.18 -1.95 9.00
C ARG A 106 -14.86 -1.51 8.38
N SER A 107 -13.77 -2.20 8.66
CA SER A 107 -12.51 -1.94 7.97
C SER A 107 -12.68 -2.04 6.46
N ALA A 108 -11.90 -1.23 5.73
CA ALA A 108 -11.81 -1.31 4.28
C ALA A 108 -10.35 -1.46 3.85
N LEU A 109 -10.12 -2.18 2.77
CA LEU A 109 -8.84 -2.27 2.10
C LEU A 109 -9.02 -1.81 0.65
N ILE A 110 -8.31 -0.76 0.29
CA ILE A 110 -8.27 -0.23 -1.07
C ILE A 110 -6.92 -0.60 -1.68
N GLU A 111 -6.93 -1.51 -2.64
CA GLU A 111 -5.78 -1.79 -3.48
C GLU A 111 -5.71 -0.74 -4.58
N VAL A 112 -4.62 0.02 -4.64
CA VAL A 112 -4.36 0.98 -5.71
C VAL A 112 -3.23 0.45 -6.56
N GLN A 113 -3.53 0.10 -7.81
CA GLN A 113 -2.49 -0.28 -8.76
C GLN A 113 -1.71 0.95 -9.19
N THR A 114 -0.39 0.89 -9.02
CA THR A 114 0.51 1.98 -9.38
C THR A 114 1.55 1.50 -10.39
N ASP A 115 2.04 2.43 -11.20
CA ASP A 115 3.04 2.13 -12.22
C ASP A 115 4.36 1.71 -11.57
N TYR A 116 4.91 0.57 -12.03
CA TYR A 116 6.19 0.02 -11.58
C TYR A 116 7.38 0.96 -11.83
N GLU A 117 7.29 1.82 -12.83
CA GLU A 117 8.35 2.75 -13.21
C GLU A 117 8.46 3.95 -12.24
N TYR A 118 7.35 4.35 -11.61
CA TYR A 118 7.38 5.44 -10.64
C TYR A 118 7.83 4.98 -9.26
N VAL A 119 9.00 5.47 -8.82
CA VAL A 119 9.58 5.16 -7.50
C VAL A 119 9.23 6.21 -6.44
N THR A 120 8.90 7.42 -6.88
CA THR A 120 8.29 8.49 -6.09
C THR A 120 7.27 9.23 -6.96
N PRO A 121 6.41 10.10 -6.40
CA PRO A 121 5.47 10.90 -7.20
C PRO A 121 6.13 11.72 -8.31
N ASN A 122 7.42 12.06 -8.17
CA ASN A 122 8.14 12.97 -9.05
C ASN A 122 9.37 12.35 -9.71
N ALA A 123 9.61 11.04 -9.56
CA ALA A 123 10.80 10.40 -10.10
C ALA A 123 10.49 9.03 -10.69
N ARG A 124 11.02 8.78 -11.87
CA ARG A 124 11.01 7.48 -12.54
C ARG A 124 12.31 6.75 -12.28
N LEU A 125 12.25 5.43 -12.24
CA LEU A 125 13.42 4.58 -12.04
C LEU A 125 14.48 4.82 -13.11
N SER A 126 14.07 4.88 -14.38
CA SER A 126 14.97 5.13 -15.52
C SER A 126 15.75 6.45 -15.41
N GLU A 127 15.27 7.41 -14.62
CA GLU A 127 15.93 8.69 -14.40
C GLU A 127 16.99 8.66 -13.29
N LEU A 128 17.04 7.57 -12.51
CA LEU A 128 17.88 7.45 -11.31
C LEU A 128 19.22 6.75 -11.57
N ALA A 129 19.40 6.11 -12.73
CA ALA A 129 20.59 5.34 -13.04
C ALA A 129 21.88 6.16 -12.82
N GLY A 130 22.73 5.72 -11.88
CA GLY A 130 23.99 6.37 -11.54
C GLY A 130 23.88 7.73 -10.82
N LYS A 131 22.69 8.15 -10.39
CA LYS A 131 22.53 9.39 -9.63
C LYS A 131 22.72 9.13 -8.13
N LYS A 132 23.45 10.04 -7.44
CA LYS A 132 23.45 10.05 -5.97
C LYS A 132 22.05 10.38 -5.46
N LEU A 133 21.52 9.57 -4.55
CA LEU A 133 20.28 9.89 -3.87
C LEU A 133 20.55 10.85 -2.70
N ALA A 134 19.58 11.71 -2.39
CA ALA A 134 19.72 12.63 -1.26
C ALA A 134 19.85 11.84 0.05
N GLY A 135 21.01 11.95 0.71
CA GLY A 135 21.30 11.25 1.97
C GLY A 135 22.52 10.32 1.92
N ASP A 136 23.15 10.13 0.75
CA ASP A 136 24.42 9.39 0.59
C ASP A 136 25.63 10.29 0.73
#